data_5d18cc1fe85720a99b6a59d4a8407736
#
_entry.id   5d18cc1fe85720a99b6a59d4a8407736
#
_cell.length_a   1.000
_cell.length_b   1.000
_cell.length_c   1.000
_cell.angle_alpha   90.00
_cell.angle_beta   90.00
_cell.angle_gamma   90.00
#
_symmetry.space_group_name_H-M   'P 1'
#
loop_
_entity.id
_entity.type
_entity.pdbx_description
1 polymer ?
#
loop_
_entity_poly.entity_id
_entity_poly.type
_entity_poly.pdbx_seq_one_letter_code
_entity_poly.pdbx_strand_id
1 'polypeptide(L)'
;MKLVKKEYVKVLEWAFKIAYLFLGVATFNTFLYDSQVQPMLVRICLVLGALALLGRLFFFRDYWKTPHWIVLAFFCLSFLLSMAVNYQYGAFTADFKWLIWTGLLFFLLYVCDTSRDTGAYKKEFTVLSHILIIYSAIAAAASIYLMFQLYHAMWYTAGGELMIAGFQWGRLWGVYTDPNYGSTFSVAAVLLCVYFFKKRKKWGKIPYGIAILVDYLYITFSDSRTAEVTMAVSVAFWIVLSVLWKKKSGKRALAGIAAAVVFAGAFVGATSLIKSEYNVKIQAQIQAQQQTQTQTQKKTTSAQKVGRQADLVEDVSNGRLALWESSVEIWSASPIWGTGYNSFLPFVKEHVPQSYVINNSQGEYVSLHNEYINILVYQGVLGFGLFAAFGILTLIKWCRNLHLVKQEDRDYICVLTGCVLVVLVTMVFLMEGLYTNSPGTFILWTFLGYLMQYFSRKEKAETEK
;
A
#
# COMPACT_ATOMS: atom_id res chain seq x y z
N MET A 1 31.85 23.84 -17.86
CA MET A 1 31.14 22.83 -18.68
C MET A 1 30.24 22.01 -17.74
N LYS A 2 28.91 22.07 -17.87
CA LYS A 2 28.03 21.25 -17.03
C LYS A 2 28.19 19.79 -17.49
N LEU A 3 28.93 18.98 -16.73
CA LEU A 3 29.20 17.57 -17.02
C LEU A 3 27.91 16.72 -17.15
N VAL A 4 26.81 17.13 -16.50
CA VAL A 4 25.53 16.41 -16.50
C VAL A 4 24.42 17.32 -17.03
N LYS A 5 23.68 16.86 -18.03
CA LYS A 5 22.47 17.56 -18.51
C LYS A 5 21.27 17.14 -17.67
N LYS A 6 20.42 18.10 -17.28
CA LYS A 6 19.21 17.84 -16.46
C LYS A 6 18.26 16.82 -17.11
N GLU A 7 18.23 16.77 -18.42
CA GLU A 7 17.42 15.79 -19.18
C GLU A 7 17.80 14.33 -18.84
N TYR A 8 19.10 14.03 -18.66
CA TYR A 8 19.54 12.69 -18.28
C TYR A 8 19.08 12.31 -16.88
N VAL A 9 19.09 13.27 -15.94
CA VAL A 9 18.57 13.03 -14.59
C VAL A 9 17.08 12.71 -14.63
N LYS A 10 16.29 13.43 -15.43
CA LYS A 10 14.86 13.14 -15.61
C LYS A 10 14.61 11.75 -16.20
N VAL A 11 15.41 11.32 -17.15
CA VAL A 11 15.31 9.97 -17.73
C VAL A 11 15.61 8.91 -16.67
N LEU A 12 16.66 9.10 -15.86
CA LEU A 12 17.01 8.19 -14.77
C LEU A 12 15.89 8.12 -13.70
N GLU A 13 15.30 9.27 -13.33
CA GLU A 13 14.16 9.32 -12.41
C GLU A 13 12.96 8.54 -12.95
N TRP A 14 12.66 8.69 -14.24
CA TRP A 14 11.59 7.95 -14.90
C TRP A 14 11.87 6.45 -14.91
N ALA A 15 13.07 6.07 -15.34
CA ALA A 15 13.50 4.67 -15.36
C ALA A 15 13.44 4.05 -13.96
N PHE A 16 13.88 4.77 -12.93
CA PHE A 16 13.76 4.34 -11.55
C PHE A 16 12.30 4.14 -11.12
N LYS A 17 11.41 5.12 -11.36
CA LYS A 17 10.01 5.03 -10.97
C LYS A 17 9.31 3.83 -11.62
N ILE A 18 9.57 3.61 -12.91
CA ILE A 18 9.02 2.45 -13.62
C ILE A 18 9.59 1.14 -13.08
N ALA A 19 10.92 1.05 -12.91
CA ALA A 19 11.56 -0.14 -12.37
C ALA A 19 11.06 -0.45 -10.95
N TYR A 20 10.91 0.58 -10.10
CA TYR A 20 10.41 0.42 -8.73
C TYR A 20 8.93 -0.02 -8.71
N LEU A 21 8.10 0.51 -9.61
CA LEU A 21 6.73 0.06 -9.76
C LEU A 21 6.65 -1.43 -10.12
N PHE A 22 7.48 -1.88 -11.08
CA PHE A 22 7.58 -3.30 -11.44
C PHE A 22 8.17 -4.15 -10.30
N LEU A 23 9.12 -3.61 -9.52
CA LEU A 23 9.62 -4.28 -8.33
C LEU A 23 8.50 -4.49 -7.30
N GLY A 24 7.70 -3.46 -7.02
CA GLY A 24 6.55 -3.58 -6.12
C GLY A 24 5.56 -4.66 -6.59
N VAL A 25 5.26 -4.67 -7.88
CA VAL A 25 4.41 -5.70 -8.50
C VAL A 25 5.04 -7.10 -8.33
N ALA A 26 6.32 -7.27 -8.61
CA ALA A 26 7.00 -8.56 -8.50
C ALA A 26 7.10 -9.05 -7.06
N THR A 27 7.28 -8.15 -6.10
CA THR A 27 7.32 -8.47 -4.66
C THR A 27 5.97 -8.99 -4.15
N PHE A 28 4.86 -8.50 -4.70
CA PHE A 28 3.51 -8.88 -4.27
C PHE A 28 2.79 -9.83 -5.22
N ASN A 29 3.49 -10.41 -6.19
CA ASN A 29 2.97 -11.48 -7.04
C ASN A 29 3.69 -12.80 -6.71
N THR A 30 2.94 -13.79 -6.25
CA THR A 30 3.46 -15.08 -5.76
C THR A 30 4.40 -15.77 -6.77
N PHE A 31 4.05 -15.73 -8.04
CA PHE A 31 4.86 -16.38 -9.09
C PHE A 31 6.10 -15.57 -9.48
N LEU A 32 6.02 -14.23 -9.42
CA LEU A 32 7.16 -13.37 -9.72
C LEU A 32 8.12 -13.25 -8.54
N TYR A 33 7.61 -13.30 -7.31
CA TYR A 33 8.40 -13.26 -6.08
C TYR A 33 9.39 -14.43 -6.00
N ASP A 34 8.93 -15.65 -6.27
CA ASP A 34 9.75 -16.87 -6.26
C ASP A 34 10.55 -17.09 -7.55
N SER A 35 10.62 -16.06 -8.41
CA SER A 35 11.37 -16.09 -9.67
C SER A 35 12.64 -15.25 -9.59
N GLN A 36 13.48 -15.34 -10.64
CA GLN A 36 14.64 -14.45 -10.79
C GLN A 36 14.29 -12.99 -11.13
N VAL A 37 13.00 -12.69 -11.39
CA VAL A 37 12.54 -11.35 -11.78
C VAL A 37 12.67 -10.37 -10.62
N GLN A 38 12.22 -10.75 -9.41
CA GLN A 38 12.26 -9.89 -8.23
C GLN A 38 13.71 -9.50 -7.86
N PRO A 39 14.68 -10.42 -7.69
CA PRO A 39 16.07 -10.07 -7.40
C PRO A 39 16.74 -9.23 -8.49
N MET A 40 16.39 -9.46 -9.77
CA MET A 40 16.88 -8.66 -10.88
C MET A 40 16.39 -7.21 -10.78
N LEU A 41 15.08 -7.01 -10.52
CA LEU A 41 14.50 -5.69 -10.36
C LEU A 41 15.07 -4.94 -9.14
N VAL A 42 15.34 -5.64 -8.02
CA VAL A 42 16.04 -5.05 -6.87
C VAL A 42 17.39 -4.43 -7.30
N ARG A 43 18.20 -5.18 -8.04
CA ARG A 43 19.52 -4.69 -8.52
C ARG A 43 19.36 -3.50 -9.46
N ILE A 44 18.43 -3.58 -10.42
CA ILE A 44 18.13 -2.47 -11.36
C ILE A 44 17.71 -1.22 -10.60
N CYS A 45 16.79 -1.34 -9.65
CA CYS A 45 16.31 -0.20 -8.86
C CYS A 45 17.43 0.44 -8.02
N LEU A 46 18.30 -0.35 -7.40
CA LEU A 46 19.41 0.17 -6.61
C LEU A 46 20.40 0.95 -7.50
N VAL A 47 20.74 0.42 -8.67
CA VAL A 47 21.64 1.10 -9.62
C VAL A 47 21.01 2.37 -10.16
N LEU A 48 19.78 2.29 -10.68
CA LEU A 48 19.07 3.47 -11.21
C LEU A 48 18.84 4.52 -10.12
N GLY A 49 18.49 4.07 -8.91
CA GLY A 49 18.27 4.93 -7.75
C GLY A 49 19.56 5.69 -7.36
N ALA A 50 20.68 4.99 -7.26
CA ALA A 50 21.98 5.61 -6.97
C ALA A 50 22.36 6.64 -8.03
N LEU A 51 22.26 6.28 -9.32
CA LEU A 51 22.57 7.21 -10.42
C LEU A 51 21.64 8.43 -10.45
N ALA A 52 20.35 8.23 -10.19
CA ALA A 52 19.38 9.32 -10.14
C ALA A 52 19.65 10.26 -8.95
N LEU A 53 19.96 9.74 -7.75
CA LEU A 53 20.33 10.54 -6.58
C LEU A 53 21.62 11.34 -6.82
N LEU A 54 22.65 10.71 -7.35
CA LEU A 54 23.89 11.40 -7.72
C LEU A 54 23.63 12.50 -8.75
N GLY A 55 22.80 12.22 -9.76
CA GLY A 55 22.37 13.23 -10.74
C GLY A 55 21.65 14.42 -10.10
N ARG A 56 20.76 14.18 -9.09
CA ARG A 56 20.05 15.24 -8.35
C ARG A 56 20.98 16.18 -7.57
N LEU A 57 22.11 15.71 -7.09
CA LEU A 57 23.08 16.57 -6.39
C LEU A 57 23.55 17.73 -7.24
N PHE A 58 23.71 17.54 -8.58
CA PHE A 58 24.09 18.63 -9.49
C PHE A 58 23.00 19.68 -9.67
N PHE A 59 21.75 19.34 -9.34
CA PHE A 59 20.58 20.23 -9.48
C PHE A 59 19.84 20.39 -8.15
N PHE A 60 20.52 20.21 -7.02
CA PHE A 60 19.94 20.19 -5.68
C PHE A 60 18.97 21.33 -5.39
N ARG A 61 19.26 22.53 -5.89
CA ARG A 61 18.39 23.73 -5.72
C ARG A 61 16.97 23.55 -6.27
N ASP A 62 16.78 22.67 -7.25
CA ASP A 62 15.47 22.40 -7.85
C ASP A 62 14.64 21.43 -6.99
N TYR A 63 15.27 20.60 -6.17
CA TYR A 63 14.65 19.62 -5.30
C TYR A 63 14.47 20.11 -3.85
N TRP A 64 15.38 20.96 -3.39
CA TRP A 64 15.40 21.54 -2.04
C TRP A 64 14.07 22.18 -1.62
N LYS A 65 13.25 22.70 -2.55
CA LYS A 65 11.99 23.38 -2.28
C LYS A 65 10.81 22.44 -2.06
N THR A 66 11.00 21.12 -2.14
CA THR A 66 9.95 20.15 -1.77
C THR A 66 9.64 20.28 -0.28
N PRO A 67 8.36 20.39 0.13
CA PRO A 67 8.01 20.56 1.55
C PRO A 67 8.49 19.40 2.42
N HIS A 68 8.93 19.70 3.62
CA HIS A 68 9.17 18.77 4.72
C HIS A 68 10.23 17.67 4.47
N TRP A 69 10.99 17.70 3.37
CA TRP A 69 12.03 16.71 3.08
C TRP A 69 13.11 16.62 4.16
N ILE A 70 13.39 17.74 4.87
CA ILE A 70 14.35 17.78 5.97
C ILE A 70 13.92 16.86 7.11
N VAL A 71 12.61 16.81 7.42
CA VAL A 71 12.07 15.91 8.47
C VAL A 71 12.30 14.46 8.07
N LEU A 72 12.14 14.12 6.78
CA LEU A 72 12.43 12.79 6.25
C LEU A 72 13.94 12.46 6.30
N ALA A 73 14.80 13.46 6.10
CA ALA A 73 16.24 13.27 6.27
C ALA A 73 16.60 12.96 7.74
N PHE A 74 15.99 13.66 8.70
CA PHE A 74 16.14 13.33 10.11
C PHE A 74 15.56 11.97 10.49
N PHE A 75 14.47 11.54 9.82
CA PHE A 75 13.96 10.19 9.99
C PHE A 75 14.96 9.12 9.53
N CYS A 76 15.64 9.34 8.39
CA CYS A 76 16.73 8.45 7.97
C CYS A 76 17.89 8.44 8.98
N LEU A 77 18.19 9.59 9.58
CA LEU A 77 19.22 9.68 10.64
C LEU A 77 18.79 8.92 11.91
N SER A 78 17.51 9.01 12.33
CA SER A 78 17.00 8.23 13.46
C SER A 78 17.07 6.72 13.19
N PHE A 79 16.83 6.30 11.94
CA PHE A 79 17.01 4.90 11.54
C PHE A 79 18.48 4.45 11.68
N LEU A 80 19.41 5.27 11.18
CA LEU A 80 20.84 5.01 11.33
C LEU A 80 21.26 4.91 12.81
N LEU A 81 20.74 5.78 13.67
CA LEU A 81 21.01 5.75 15.11
C LEU A 81 20.44 4.47 15.75
N SER A 82 19.21 4.07 15.39
CA SER A 82 18.64 2.81 15.87
C SER A 82 19.50 1.61 15.46
N MET A 83 19.99 1.57 14.21
CA MET A 83 20.91 0.53 13.72
C MET A 83 22.23 0.51 14.52
N ALA A 84 22.78 1.68 14.84
CA ALA A 84 24.05 1.80 15.57
C ALA A 84 23.90 1.32 17.02
N VAL A 85 22.81 1.67 17.69
CA VAL A 85 22.51 1.24 19.08
C VAL A 85 22.30 -0.27 19.16
N ASN A 86 21.69 -0.87 18.13
CA ASN A 86 21.39 -2.29 18.07
C ASN A 86 22.44 -3.11 17.29
N TYR A 87 23.65 -2.57 17.12
CA TYR A 87 24.73 -3.19 16.32
C TYR A 87 25.09 -4.62 16.78
N GLN A 88 24.97 -4.89 18.09
CA GLN A 88 25.27 -6.18 18.72
C GLN A 88 24.46 -7.36 18.15
N TYR A 89 23.29 -7.10 17.57
CA TYR A 89 22.42 -8.14 16.99
C TYR A 89 22.86 -8.60 15.60
N GLY A 90 23.94 -8.04 15.05
CA GLY A 90 24.52 -8.46 13.76
C GLY A 90 23.67 -8.13 12.52
N ALA A 91 22.58 -7.39 12.68
CA ALA A 91 21.65 -7.07 11.60
C ALA A 91 22.01 -5.80 10.80
N PHE A 92 23.13 -5.14 11.11
CA PHE A 92 23.50 -3.83 10.55
C PHE A 92 23.45 -3.78 9.02
N THR A 93 23.99 -4.79 8.34
CA THR A 93 24.01 -4.81 6.85
C THR A 93 22.60 -4.93 6.27
N ALA A 94 21.71 -5.73 6.90
CA ALA A 94 20.35 -5.89 6.47
C ALA A 94 19.54 -4.59 6.72
N ASP A 95 19.71 -3.96 7.87
CA ASP A 95 19.10 -2.67 8.20
C ASP A 95 19.62 -1.55 7.29
N PHE A 96 20.91 -1.53 6.96
CA PHE A 96 21.49 -0.55 6.04
C PHE A 96 20.89 -0.65 4.64
N LYS A 97 20.58 -1.86 4.15
CA LYS A 97 19.85 -2.04 2.90
C LYS A 97 18.45 -1.37 2.97
N TRP A 98 17.75 -1.47 4.09
CA TRP A 98 16.45 -0.82 4.28
C TRP A 98 16.56 0.69 4.48
N LEU A 99 17.62 1.18 5.08
CA LEU A 99 17.93 2.61 5.11
C LEU A 99 18.13 3.17 3.69
N ILE A 100 18.82 2.44 2.80
CA ILE A 100 18.94 2.83 1.38
C ILE A 100 17.56 2.88 0.72
N TRP A 101 16.70 1.85 0.89
CA TRP A 101 15.35 1.86 0.35
C TRP A 101 14.54 3.03 0.86
N THR A 102 14.55 3.29 2.16
CA THR A 102 13.88 4.45 2.78
C THR A 102 14.36 5.77 2.16
N GLY A 103 15.67 5.90 1.95
CA GLY A 103 16.25 7.05 1.25
C GLY A 103 15.75 7.18 -0.19
N LEU A 104 15.66 6.08 -0.95
CA LEU A 104 15.12 6.10 -2.32
C LEU A 104 13.63 6.48 -2.35
N LEU A 105 12.82 5.98 -1.40
CA LEU A 105 11.42 6.37 -1.26
C LEU A 105 11.26 7.88 -1.04
N PHE A 106 12.02 8.41 -0.09
CA PHE A 106 11.92 9.81 0.27
C PHE A 106 12.51 10.73 -0.79
N PHE A 107 13.71 10.44 -1.23
CA PHE A 107 14.48 11.36 -2.07
C PHE A 107 14.31 11.14 -3.57
N LEU A 108 13.66 10.07 -4.04
CA LEU A 108 13.33 9.88 -5.46
C LEU A 108 11.83 9.83 -5.75
N LEU A 109 11.00 9.25 -4.87
CA LEU A 109 9.57 9.19 -5.10
C LEU A 109 8.85 10.42 -4.55
N TYR A 110 9.10 10.78 -3.27
CA TYR A 110 8.43 11.92 -2.65
C TYR A 110 9.00 13.27 -3.08
N VAL A 111 10.32 13.46 -3.02
CA VAL A 111 10.97 14.72 -3.41
C VAL A 111 10.84 14.94 -4.91
N CYS A 112 10.20 16.04 -5.30
CA CYS A 112 9.91 16.41 -6.67
C CYS A 112 10.83 17.52 -7.20
N ASP A 113 11.13 17.51 -8.51
CA ASP A 113 11.76 18.63 -9.21
C ASP A 113 10.78 19.81 -9.27
N THR A 114 10.99 20.82 -8.44
CA THR A 114 10.10 21.99 -8.34
C THR A 114 10.19 22.95 -9.54
N SER A 115 11.16 22.78 -10.44
CA SER A 115 11.23 23.53 -11.69
C SER A 115 10.25 23.01 -12.75
N ARG A 116 9.79 21.75 -12.65
CA ARG A 116 8.80 21.16 -13.57
C ARG A 116 7.40 21.69 -13.26
N ASP A 117 6.61 21.92 -14.28
CA ASP A 117 5.23 22.39 -14.13
C ASP A 117 4.27 21.28 -13.64
N THR A 118 3.07 21.67 -13.20
CA THR A 118 2.04 20.73 -12.77
C THR A 118 1.54 19.86 -13.91
N GLY A 119 1.57 20.34 -15.16
CA GLY A 119 1.16 19.57 -16.35
C GLY A 119 2.07 18.38 -16.60
N ALA A 120 3.39 18.54 -16.39
CA ALA A 120 4.36 17.46 -16.48
C ALA A 120 4.06 16.35 -15.47
N TYR A 121 3.75 16.69 -14.21
CA TYR A 121 3.38 15.71 -13.18
C TYR A 121 2.03 15.06 -13.43
N LYS A 122 1.06 15.76 -14.01
CA LYS A 122 -0.22 15.16 -14.43
C LYS A 122 -0.03 14.13 -15.56
N LYS A 123 0.88 14.39 -16.51
CA LYS A 123 1.23 13.42 -17.56
C LYS A 123 1.90 12.19 -16.95
N GLU A 124 2.86 12.39 -16.06
CA GLU A 124 3.55 11.33 -15.33
C GLU A 124 2.56 10.48 -14.51
N PHE A 125 1.71 11.12 -13.70
CA PHE A 125 0.61 10.47 -12.99
C PHE A 125 -0.27 9.63 -13.92
N THR A 126 -0.62 10.17 -15.10
CA THR A 126 -1.48 9.46 -16.06
C THR A 126 -0.83 8.15 -16.52
N VAL A 127 0.45 8.17 -16.89
CA VAL A 127 1.16 6.97 -17.34
C VAL A 127 1.27 5.93 -16.23
N LEU A 128 1.76 6.35 -15.04
CA LEU A 128 1.92 5.47 -13.88
C LEU A 128 0.60 4.85 -13.43
N SER A 129 -0.47 5.65 -13.41
CA SER A 129 -1.82 5.16 -13.08
C SER A 129 -2.33 4.12 -14.06
N HIS A 130 -2.07 4.27 -15.37
CA HIS A 130 -2.49 3.25 -16.32
C HIS A 130 -1.72 1.94 -16.17
N ILE A 131 -0.43 2.00 -15.84
CA ILE A 131 0.36 0.79 -15.51
C ILE A 131 -0.25 0.08 -14.29
N LEU A 132 -0.57 0.83 -13.23
CA LEU A 132 -1.21 0.29 -12.01
C LEU A 132 -2.57 -0.34 -12.33
N ILE A 133 -3.44 0.34 -13.08
CA ILE A 133 -4.77 -0.15 -13.47
C ILE A 133 -4.67 -1.42 -14.30
N ILE A 134 -3.81 -1.42 -15.33
CA ILE A 134 -3.67 -2.57 -16.23
C ILE A 134 -3.18 -3.80 -15.45
N TYR A 135 -2.15 -3.61 -14.61
CA TYR A 135 -1.66 -4.71 -13.79
C TYR A 135 -2.72 -5.22 -12.81
N SER A 136 -3.38 -4.32 -12.06
CA SER A 136 -4.43 -4.72 -11.11
C SER A 136 -5.54 -5.51 -11.78
N ALA A 137 -6.06 -5.01 -12.90
CA ALA A 137 -7.14 -5.68 -13.63
C ALA A 137 -6.72 -7.07 -14.15
N ILE A 138 -5.49 -7.20 -14.70
CA ILE A 138 -4.98 -8.50 -15.16
C ILE A 138 -4.77 -9.46 -13.99
N ALA A 139 -4.16 -9.00 -12.91
CA ALA A 139 -3.89 -9.84 -11.73
C ALA A 139 -5.18 -10.26 -11.03
N ALA A 140 -6.16 -9.36 -10.90
CA ALA A 140 -7.48 -9.68 -10.36
C ALA A 140 -8.24 -10.67 -11.27
N ALA A 141 -8.23 -10.47 -12.58
CA ALA A 141 -8.85 -11.39 -13.53
C ALA A 141 -8.21 -12.78 -13.49
N ALA A 142 -6.87 -12.84 -13.47
CA ALA A 142 -6.14 -14.10 -13.33
C ALA A 142 -6.46 -14.79 -12.00
N SER A 143 -6.56 -14.05 -10.90
CA SER A 143 -6.93 -14.58 -9.59
C SER A 143 -8.33 -15.17 -9.58
N ILE A 144 -9.31 -14.49 -10.16
CA ILE A 144 -10.68 -14.98 -10.30
C ILE A 144 -10.73 -16.21 -11.21
N TYR A 145 -9.95 -16.22 -12.28
CA TYR A 145 -9.84 -17.40 -13.16
C TYR A 145 -9.31 -18.60 -12.39
N LEU A 146 -8.24 -18.46 -11.59
CA LEU A 146 -7.71 -19.53 -10.74
C LEU A 146 -8.77 -20.03 -9.74
N MET A 147 -9.58 -19.15 -9.17
CA MET A 147 -10.68 -19.53 -8.28
C MET A 147 -11.71 -20.41 -8.98
N PHE A 148 -12.14 -20.08 -10.20
CA PHE A 148 -13.09 -20.89 -10.96
C PHE A 148 -12.50 -22.21 -11.47
N GLN A 149 -11.17 -22.29 -11.63
CA GLN A 149 -10.48 -23.56 -11.90
C GLN A 149 -10.25 -24.41 -10.63
N LEU A 150 -10.74 -23.96 -9.47
CA LEU A 150 -10.49 -24.59 -8.16
C LEU A 150 -8.98 -24.79 -7.90
N TYR A 151 -8.15 -23.92 -8.47
CA TYR A 151 -6.70 -24.00 -8.32
C TYR A 151 -6.29 -23.54 -6.92
N HIS A 152 -5.45 -24.37 -6.29
CA HIS A 152 -4.75 -24.01 -5.06
C HIS A 152 -3.35 -24.63 -5.10
N ALA A 153 -2.37 -23.88 -4.66
CA ALA A 153 -1.01 -24.36 -4.51
C ALA A 153 -0.35 -23.73 -3.30
N MET A 154 0.48 -24.51 -2.64
CA MET A 154 1.31 -24.07 -1.52
C MET A 154 2.69 -24.65 -1.68
N TRP A 155 3.72 -23.84 -1.56
CA TRP A 155 5.11 -24.28 -1.61
C TRP A 155 6.01 -23.36 -0.78
N TYR A 156 7.20 -23.82 -0.46
CA TYR A 156 8.20 -23.01 0.20
C TYR A 156 9.23 -22.49 -0.81
N THR A 157 9.58 -21.21 -0.72
CA THR A 157 10.71 -20.65 -1.46
C THR A 157 12.02 -21.27 -0.97
N ALA A 158 13.11 -21.06 -1.71
CA ALA A 158 14.45 -21.45 -1.27
C ALA A 158 14.87 -20.77 0.06
N GLY A 159 14.26 -19.63 0.40
CA GLY A 159 14.46 -18.90 1.67
C GLY A 159 13.59 -19.42 2.82
N GLY A 160 12.73 -20.42 2.59
CA GLY A 160 11.84 -20.99 3.61
C GLY A 160 10.52 -20.23 3.79
N GLU A 161 10.20 -19.25 2.94
CA GLU A 161 8.95 -18.50 3.00
C GLU A 161 7.81 -19.31 2.34
N LEU A 162 6.66 -19.40 3.01
CA LEU A 162 5.48 -20.07 2.47
C LEU A 162 4.81 -19.20 1.41
N MET A 163 4.72 -19.73 0.19
CA MET A 163 3.96 -19.14 -0.92
C MET A 163 2.63 -19.85 -1.08
N ILE A 164 1.59 -19.06 -1.36
CA ILE A 164 0.22 -19.53 -1.55
C ILE A 164 -0.32 -18.92 -2.84
N ALA A 165 -0.98 -19.72 -3.65
CA ALA A 165 -1.63 -19.26 -4.87
C ALA A 165 -3.04 -19.88 -5.02
N GLY A 166 -3.94 -19.14 -5.67
CA GLY A 166 -5.31 -19.60 -5.94
C GLY A 166 -6.25 -19.34 -4.77
N PHE A 167 -7.11 -20.31 -4.44
CA PHE A 167 -8.11 -20.19 -3.37
C PHE A 167 -7.74 -21.08 -2.19
N GLN A 168 -7.50 -20.47 -1.02
CA GLN A 168 -7.07 -21.19 0.18
C GLN A 168 -7.65 -20.55 1.45
N TRP A 169 -8.01 -21.39 2.43
CA TRP A 169 -8.55 -20.99 3.74
C TRP A 169 -9.74 -20.01 3.65
N GLY A 170 -10.67 -20.31 2.72
CA GLY A 170 -11.85 -19.46 2.53
C GLY A 170 -11.58 -18.10 1.90
N ARG A 171 -10.40 -17.88 1.32
CA ARG A 171 -9.95 -16.62 0.74
C ARG A 171 -9.35 -16.80 -0.65
N LEU A 172 -9.58 -15.83 -1.52
CA LEU A 172 -8.89 -15.74 -2.80
C LEU A 172 -7.53 -15.03 -2.62
N TRP A 173 -6.47 -15.81 -2.57
CA TRP A 173 -5.09 -15.34 -2.69
C TRP A 173 -4.78 -14.98 -4.14
N GLY A 174 -5.24 -15.82 -5.06
CA GLY A 174 -5.06 -15.62 -6.49
C GLY A 174 -3.59 -15.68 -6.87
N VAL A 175 -3.11 -14.62 -7.51
CA VAL A 175 -1.71 -14.45 -7.89
C VAL A 175 -0.91 -13.57 -6.89
N TYR A 176 -1.54 -13.10 -5.82
CA TYR A 176 -0.89 -12.24 -4.84
C TYR A 176 -0.28 -13.04 -3.68
N THR A 177 0.84 -12.57 -3.15
CA THR A 177 1.51 -13.16 -1.98
C THR A 177 0.68 -13.11 -0.71
N ASP A 178 -0.20 -12.11 -0.60
CA ASP A 178 -1.17 -11.97 0.49
C ASP A 178 -2.45 -11.29 -0.03
N PRO A 179 -3.65 -11.82 0.30
CA PRO A 179 -4.91 -11.29 -0.18
C PRO A 179 -5.25 -9.89 0.38
N ASN A 180 -4.68 -9.48 1.52
CA ASN A 180 -4.91 -8.14 2.05
C ASN A 180 -4.16 -7.10 1.22
N TYR A 181 -2.89 -7.34 0.87
CA TYR A 181 -2.13 -6.44 -0.01
C TYR A 181 -2.73 -6.36 -1.41
N GLY A 182 -3.09 -7.51 -2.00
CA GLY A 182 -3.73 -7.54 -3.31
C GLY A 182 -5.04 -6.77 -3.34
N SER A 183 -5.89 -6.94 -2.32
CA SER A 183 -7.19 -6.26 -2.26
C SER A 183 -7.09 -4.77 -1.94
N THR A 184 -6.19 -4.32 -1.07
CA THR A 184 -5.98 -2.88 -0.83
C THR A 184 -5.37 -2.18 -2.05
N PHE A 185 -4.50 -2.86 -2.79
CA PHE A 185 -4.02 -2.38 -4.08
C PHE A 185 -5.16 -2.26 -5.11
N SER A 186 -6.06 -3.26 -5.19
CA SER A 186 -7.27 -3.17 -6.03
C SER A 186 -8.18 -2.00 -5.64
N VAL A 187 -8.28 -1.64 -4.35
CA VAL A 187 -9.00 -0.41 -3.92
C VAL A 187 -8.38 0.84 -4.55
N ALA A 188 -7.06 0.99 -4.52
CA ALA A 188 -6.38 2.12 -5.16
C ALA A 188 -6.61 2.13 -6.67
N ALA A 189 -6.56 0.96 -7.34
CA ALA A 189 -6.83 0.82 -8.77
C ALA A 189 -8.28 1.22 -9.12
N VAL A 190 -9.27 0.85 -8.30
CA VAL A 190 -10.67 1.28 -8.47
C VAL A 190 -10.79 2.80 -8.40
N LEU A 191 -10.14 3.48 -7.45
CA LEU A 191 -10.16 4.96 -7.38
C LEU A 191 -9.54 5.59 -8.63
N LEU A 192 -8.43 5.06 -9.12
CA LEU A 192 -7.80 5.50 -10.37
C LEU A 192 -8.74 5.27 -11.57
N CYS A 193 -9.38 4.11 -11.65
CA CYS A 193 -10.37 3.82 -12.70
C CYS A 193 -11.55 4.80 -12.67
N VAL A 194 -12.11 5.11 -11.49
CA VAL A 194 -13.20 6.10 -11.33
C VAL A 194 -12.77 7.47 -11.83
N TYR A 195 -11.53 7.90 -11.54
CA TYR A 195 -11.01 9.17 -12.05
C TYR A 195 -10.95 9.22 -13.58
N PHE A 196 -10.39 8.19 -14.23
CA PHE A 196 -10.32 8.14 -15.70
C PHE A 196 -11.68 7.91 -16.35
N PHE A 197 -12.55 7.07 -15.76
CA PHE A 197 -13.92 6.85 -16.20
C PHE A 197 -14.71 8.16 -16.34
N LYS A 198 -14.59 9.07 -15.35
CA LYS A 198 -15.23 10.40 -15.40
C LYS A 198 -14.72 11.25 -16.56
N LYS A 199 -13.47 11.09 -16.96
CA LYS A 199 -12.83 11.89 -18.04
C LYS A 199 -13.08 11.35 -19.45
N ARG A 200 -13.58 10.11 -19.59
CA ARG A 200 -13.81 9.48 -20.90
C ARG A 200 -15.25 9.66 -21.36
N LYS A 201 -15.44 9.59 -22.68
CA LYS A 201 -16.77 9.62 -23.32
C LYS A 201 -17.15 8.22 -23.79
N LYS A 202 -18.46 7.90 -23.76
CA LYS A 202 -19.06 6.68 -24.31
C LYS A 202 -18.17 5.41 -24.19
N TRP A 203 -17.74 4.85 -25.30
CA TRP A 203 -16.96 3.61 -25.38
C TRP A 203 -15.63 3.64 -24.61
N GLY A 204 -15.00 4.82 -24.48
CA GLY A 204 -13.77 4.96 -23.70
C GLY A 204 -13.93 4.73 -22.20
N LYS A 205 -15.16 4.58 -21.69
CA LYS A 205 -15.48 4.24 -20.28
C LYS A 205 -15.42 2.73 -20.03
N ILE A 206 -15.64 1.92 -21.05
CA ILE A 206 -15.80 0.46 -20.92
C ILE A 206 -14.59 -0.19 -20.26
N PRO A 207 -13.33 0.05 -20.69
CA PRO A 207 -12.19 -0.62 -20.07
C PRO A 207 -12.08 -0.33 -18.56
N TYR A 208 -12.35 0.90 -18.15
CA TYR A 208 -12.32 1.26 -16.72
C TYR A 208 -13.49 0.64 -15.95
N GLY A 209 -14.67 0.53 -16.56
CA GLY A 209 -15.82 -0.16 -15.97
C GLY A 209 -15.55 -1.65 -15.74
N ILE A 210 -14.92 -2.31 -16.71
CA ILE A 210 -14.50 -3.71 -16.60
C ILE A 210 -13.46 -3.86 -15.50
N ALA A 211 -12.43 -2.99 -15.47
CA ALA A 211 -11.40 -3.03 -14.43
C ALA A 211 -12.01 -2.84 -13.03
N ILE A 212 -12.92 -1.87 -12.84
CA ILE A 212 -13.64 -1.68 -11.57
C ILE A 212 -14.37 -2.96 -11.15
N LEU A 213 -15.09 -3.59 -12.08
CA LEU A 213 -15.84 -4.80 -11.78
C LEU A 213 -14.93 -5.96 -11.36
N VAL A 214 -13.84 -6.18 -12.10
CA VAL A 214 -12.90 -7.28 -11.83
C VAL A 214 -12.17 -7.06 -10.51
N ASP A 215 -11.66 -5.85 -10.27
CA ASP A 215 -11.03 -5.50 -8.99
C ASP A 215 -12.01 -5.60 -7.82
N TYR A 216 -13.26 -5.18 -7.99
CA TYR A 216 -14.31 -5.32 -6.97
C TYR A 216 -14.62 -6.78 -6.64
N LEU A 217 -14.70 -7.65 -7.65
CA LEU A 217 -14.88 -9.09 -7.43
C LEU A 217 -13.68 -9.70 -6.69
N TYR A 218 -12.46 -9.30 -7.05
CA TYR A 218 -11.27 -9.74 -6.32
C TYR A 218 -11.31 -9.29 -4.85
N ILE A 219 -11.61 -8.02 -4.57
CA ILE A 219 -11.80 -7.50 -3.21
C ILE A 219 -12.83 -8.35 -2.46
N THR A 220 -13.95 -8.67 -3.08
CA THR A 220 -15.02 -9.48 -2.49
C THR A 220 -14.54 -10.88 -2.11
N PHE A 221 -13.91 -11.60 -3.04
CA PHE A 221 -13.48 -12.99 -2.81
C PHE A 221 -12.18 -13.12 -2.00
N SER A 222 -11.38 -12.07 -1.91
CA SER A 222 -10.21 -12.03 -1.01
C SER A 222 -10.58 -12.06 0.47
N ASP A 223 -11.85 -11.78 0.80
CA ASP A 223 -12.38 -11.66 2.18
C ASP A 223 -11.51 -10.78 3.09
N SER A 224 -11.04 -9.65 2.55
CA SER A 224 -10.15 -8.72 3.24
C SER A 224 -10.95 -7.62 3.94
N ARG A 225 -11.09 -7.72 5.26
CA ARG A 225 -11.71 -6.65 6.08
C ARG A 225 -10.94 -5.34 5.96
N THR A 226 -9.61 -5.42 5.85
CA THR A 226 -8.75 -4.24 5.61
C THR A 226 -9.15 -3.50 4.34
N ALA A 227 -9.37 -4.22 3.23
CA ALA A 227 -9.79 -3.61 1.98
C ALA A 227 -11.21 -3.04 2.07
N GLU A 228 -12.12 -3.72 2.77
CA GLU A 228 -13.50 -3.21 2.98
C GLU A 228 -13.48 -1.88 3.73
N VAL A 229 -12.73 -1.79 4.84
CA VAL A 229 -12.56 -0.54 5.60
C VAL A 229 -11.89 0.54 4.74
N THR A 230 -10.83 0.18 4.03
CA THR A 230 -10.06 1.10 3.20
C THR A 230 -10.90 1.67 2.06
N MET A 231 -11.72 0.84 1.40
CA MET A 231 -12.66 1.29 0.36
C MET A 231 -13.71 2.24 0.94
N ALA A 232 -14.35 1.86 2.05
CA ALA A 232 -15.36 2.69 2.69
C ALA A 232 -14.82 4.07 3.07
N VAL A 233 -13.67 4.12 3.75
CA VAL A 233 -13.02 5.37 4.19
C VAL A 233 -12.60 6.23 3.00
N SER A 234 -11.96 5.65 1.99
CA SER A 234 -11.41 6.41 0.86
C SER A 234 -12.49 6.97 -0.06
N VAL A 235 -13.56 6.21 -0.31
CA VAL A 235 -14.70 6.70 -1.09
C VAL A 235 -15.54 7.69 -0.30
N ALA A 236 -15.75 7.46 1.01
CA ALA A 236 -16.41 8.42 1.89
C ALA A 236 -15.69 9.77 1.87
N PHE A 237 -14.36 9.74 2.01
CA PHE A 237 -13.52 10.92 1.92
C PHE A 237 -13.68 11.64 0.57
N TRP A 238 -13.66 10.91 -0.55
CA TRP A 238 -13.83 11.50 -1.88
C TRP A 238 -15.21 12.16 -2.03
N ILE A 239 -16.28 11.50 -1.57
CA ILE A 239 -17.65 12.04 -1.60
C ILE A 239 -17.70 13.34 -0.80
N VAL A 240 -17.27 13.31 0.47
CA VAL A 240 -17.30 14.47 1.37
C VAL A 240 -16.50 15.64 0.78
N LEU A 241 -15.28 15.41 0.34
CA LEU A 241 -14.43 16.44 -0.26
C LEU A 241 -15.05 17.03 -1.53
N SER A 242 -15.64 16.21 -2.39
CA SER A 242 -16.32 16.65 -3.61
C SER A 242 -17.53 17.53 -3.33
N VAL A 243 -18.25 17.25 -2.25
CA VAL A 243 -19.43 18.03 -1.82
C VAL A 243 -19.02 19.36 -1.20
N LEU A 244 -17.99 19.35 -0.34
CA LEU A 244 -17.48 20.56 0.31
C LEU A 244 -16.94 21.59 -0.70
N TRP A 245 -16.33 21.14 -1.78
CA TRP A 245 -15.85 22.04 -2.84
C TRP A 245 -16.97 22.72 -3.65
N LYS A 246 -18.17 22.15 -3.71
CA LYS A 246 -19.27 22.75 -4.47
C LYS A 246 -19.85 24.00 -3.78
N LYS A 247 -19.95 24.00 -2.47
CA LYS A 247 -20.34 25.16 -1.63
C LYS A 247 -20.11 24.81 -0.15
N LYS A 248 -19.47 25.69 0.61
CA LYS A 248 -19.35 25.53 2.07
C LYS A 248 -20.75 25.74 2.72
N SER A 249 -21.44 24.65 3.04
CA SER A 249 -22.74 24.65 3.73
C SER A 249 -22.85 23.40 4.60
N GLY A 250 -23.24 23.58 5.86
CA GLY A 250 -23.42 22.46 6.80
C GLY A 250 -24.43 21.41 6.29
N LYS A 251 -25.52 21.84 5.65
CA LYS A 251 -26.51 20.92 5.04
C LYS A 251 -25.87 20.03 3.96
N ARG A 252 -24.94 20.57 3.16
CA ARG A 252 -24.25 19.77 2.14
C ARG A 252 -23.18 18.84 2.72
N ALA A 253 -22.49 19.29 3.76
CA ALA A 253 -21.58 18.41 4.48
C ALA A 253 -22.35 17.20 5.05
N LEU A 254 -23.48 17.41 5.68
CA LEU A 254 -24.36 16.36 6.17
C LEU A 254 -24.84 15.42 5.04
N ALA A 255 -25.24 15.99 3.89
CA ALA A 255 -25.63 15.21 2.72
C ALA A 255 -24.45 14.37 2.18
N GLY A 256 -23.24 14.90 2.20
CA GLY A 256 -22.04 14.15 1.82
C GLY A 256 -21.74 13.00 2.77
N ILE A 257 -21.86 13.22 4.07
CA ILE A 257 -21.70 12.17 5.09
C ILE A 257 -22.79 11.09 4.91
N ALA A 258 -24.06 11.49 4.75
CA ALA A 258 -25.14 10.55 4.51
C ALA A 258 -24.91 9.70 3.24
N ALA A 259 -24.48 10.33 2.13
CA ALA A 259 -24.13 9.62 0.91
C ALA A 259 -22.95 8.63 1.11
N ALA A 260 -21.95 9.00 1.91
CA ALA A 260 -20.84 8.14 2.25
C ALA A 260 -21.27 6.92 3.08
N VAL A 261 -22.17 7.10 4.06
CA VAL A 261 -22.74 6.01 4.87
C VAL A 261 -23.58 5.07 3.99
N VAL A 262 -24.42 5.62 3.11
CA VAL A 262 -25.21 4.82 2.15
C VAL A 262 -24.29 4.02 1.23
N PHE A 263 -23.22 4.64 0.70
CA PHE A 263 -22.24 3.93 -0.11
C PHE A 263 -21.59 2.78 0.66
N ALA A 264 -21.11 3.03 1.90
CA ALA A 264 -20.46 2.01 2.70
C ALA A 264 -21.41 0.84 2.99
N GLY A 265 -22.67 1.11 3.36
CA GLY A 265 -23.69 0.09 3.57
C GLY A 265 -24.02 -0.70 2.31
N ALA A 266 -24.17 -0.03 1.16
CA ALA A 266 -24.42 -0.67 -0.13
C ALA A 266 -23.22 -1.55 -0.57
N PHE A 267 -21.97 -1.07 -0.36
CA PHE A 267 -20.76 -1.80 -0.67
C PHE A 267 -20.65 -3.10 0.17
N VAL A 268 -20.81 -3.00 1.49
CA VAL A 268 -20.77 -4.17 2.38
C VAL A 268 -21.93 -5.12 2.09
N GLY A 269 -23.13 -4.60 1.85
CA GLY A 269 -24.30 -5.41 1.50
C GLY A 269 -24.12 -6.17 0.18
N ALA A 270 -23.62 -5.51 -0.86
CA ALA A 270 -23.35 -6.14 -2.16
C ALA A 270 -22.24 -7.21 -2.04
N THR A 271 -21.17 -6.91 -1.30
CA THR A 271 -20.09 -7.87 -1.04
C THR A 271 -20.61 -9.12 -0.32
N SER A 272 -21.45 -8.93 0.72
CA SER A 272 -22.06 -10.03 1.49
C SER A 272 -23.00 -10.86 0.63
N LEU A 273 -23.80 -10.24 -0.21
CA LEU A 273 -24.72 -10.95 -1.13
C LEU A 273 -23.95 -11.80 -2.14
N ILE A 274 -22.90 -11.25 -2.78
CA ILE A 274 -22.07 -11.99 -3.74
C ILE A 274 -21.41 -13.20 -3.08
N LYS A 275 -20.83 -13.02 -1.86
CA LYS A 275 -20.24 -14.13 -1.09
C LYS A 275 -21.28 -15.20 -0.76
N SER A 276 -22.49 -14.79 -0.33
CA SER A 276 -23.57 -15.71 -0.01
C SER A 276 -24.02 -16.53 -1.22
N GLU A 277 -24.28 -15.89 -2.36
CA GLU A 277 -24.67 -16.55 -3.60
C GLU A 277 -23.59 -17.54 -4.10
N TYR A 278 -22.34 -17.15 -4.06
CA TYR A 278 -21.23 -18.04 -4.37
C TYR A 278 -21.20 -19.27 -3.44
N ASN A 279 -21.34 -19.04 -2.12
CA ASN A 279 -21.29 -20.11 -1.13
C ASN A 279 -22.45 -21.11 -1.27
N VAL A 280 -23.64 -20.64 -1.62
CA VAL A 280 -24.78 -21.52 -1.92
C VAL A 280 -24.51 -22.42 -3.14
N LYS A 281 -24.01 -21.82 -4.23
CA LYS A 281 -23.72 -22.56 -5.46
C LYS A 281 -22.59 -23.59 -5.27
N ILE A 282 -21.49 -23.21 -4.61
CA ILE A 282 -20.37 -24.12 -4.38
C ILE A 282 -20.74 -25.26 -3.44
N GLN A 283 -21.60 -25.00 -2.44
CA GLN A 283 -22.10 -26.03 -1.53
C GLN A 283 -22.94 -27.07 -2.27
N ALA A 284 -23.82 -26.65 -3.18
CA ALA A 284 -24.58 -27.54 -4.02
C ALA A 284 -23.68 -28.44 -4.92
N GLN A 285 -22.60 -27.88 -5.48
CA GLN A 285 -21.63 -28.62 -6.28
C GLN A 285 -20.86 -29.64 -5.43
N ILE A 286 -20.44 -29.28 -4.21
CA ILE A 286 -19.77 -30.20 -3.26
C ILE A 286 -20.69 -31.37 -2.93
N GLN A 287 -21.96 -31.12 -2.62
CA GLN A 287 -22.94 -32.15 -2.29
C GLN A 287 -23.20 -33.06 -3.49
N ALA A 288 -23.34 -32.53 -4.69
CA ALA A 288 -23.53 -33.32 -5.90
C ALA A 288 -22.33 -34.23 -6.19
N GLN A 289 -21.12 -33.74 -6.00
CA GLN A 289 -19.88 -34.55 -6.17
C GLN A 289 -19.76 -35.64 -5.12
N GLN A 290 -20.14 -35.36 -3.88
CA GLN A 290 -20.13 -36.39 -2.79
C GLN A 290 -21.14 -37.49 -3.03
N GLN A 291 -22.31 -37.23 -3.62
CA GLN A 291 -23.30 -38.24 -3.96
C GLN A 291 -22.91 -39.11 -5.15
N THR A 292 -22.05 -38.61 -6.05
CA THR A 292 -21.62 -39.36 -7.25
C THR A 292 -20.38 -40.23 -7.02
N GLN A 293 -19.62 -39.99 -5.94
CA GLN A 293 -18.40 -40.77 -5.61
C GLN A 293 -18.73 -41.91 -4.66
N THR A 294 -19.01 -43.11 -5.24
CA THR A 294 -18.93 -44.38 -4.54
C THR A 294 -17.47 -44.69 -4.17
N GLN A 295 -17.18 -44.65 -2.89
CA GLN A 295 -16.17 -45.39 -2.07
C GLN A 295 -14.69 -45.60 -2.53
N THR A 296 -14.12 -44.98 -3.58
CA THR A 296 -12.74 -45.44 -3.93
C THR A 296 -11.65 -44.38 -4.02
N GLN A 297 -11.89 -43.11 -3.78
CA GLN A 297 -10.78 -42.14 -3.64
C GLN A 297 -11.22 -40.91 -2.82
N LYS A 298 -10.62 -40.75 -1.62
CA LYS A 298 -10.60 -39.46 -0.92
C LYS A 298 -9.75 -38.44 -1.72
N LYS A 299 -10.25 -37.96 -2.86
CA LYS A 299 -9.74 -36.75 -3.47
C LYS A 299 -10.36 -35.58 -2.67
N THR A 300 -9.55 -34.94 -1.88
CA THR A 300 -9.89 -33.70 -1.17
C THR A 300 -10.49 -32.72 -2.17
N THR A 301 -11.79 -32.50 -2.12
CA THR A 301 -12.48 -31.50 -2.94
C THR A 301 -11.97 -30.14 -2.53
N SER A 302 -11.24 -29.47 -3.43
CA SER A 302 -10.67 -28.13 -3.22
C SER A 302 -11.71 -26.99 -3.27
N ALA A 303 -12.98 -27.33 -3.45
CA ALA A 303 -14.07 -26.38 -3.42
C ALA A 303 -14.34 -25.92 -1.97
N GLN A 304 -14.01 -24.67 -1.67
CA GLN A 304 -14.17 -24.10 -0.34
C GLN A 304 -15.11 -22.90 -0.37
N LYS A 305 -15.85 -22.69 0.72
CA LYS A 305 -16.66 -21.47 0.91
C LYS A 305 -15.77 -20.25 1.09
N VAL A 306 -16.22 -19.12 0.58
CA VAL A 306 -15.61 -17.81 0.90
C VAL A 306 -16.05 -17.37 2.29
N GLY A 307 -15.10 -16.97 3.11
CA GLY A 307 -15.33 -16.45 4.45
C GLY A 307 -14.69 -17.28 5.55
N ARG A 308 -14.29 -16.61 6.62
CA ARG A 308 -13.63 -17.16 7.79
C ARG A 308 -14.56 -17.10 8.99
N GLN A 309 -15.64 -17.89 8.95
CA GLN A 309 -16.66 -17.85 10.01
C GLN A 309 -16.12 -18.30 11.38
N ALA A 310 -15.13 -19.20 11.41
CA ALA A 310 -14.48 -19.63 12.65
C ALA A 310 -13.72 -18.47 13.34
N ASP A 311 -13.02 -17.64 12.55
CA ASP A 311 -12.26 -16.49 13.09
C ASP A 311 -13.16 -15.41 13.73
N LEU A 312 -14.46 -15.38 13.41
CA LEU A 312 -15.42 -14.44 14.01
C LEU A 312 -15.82 -14.82 15.42
N VAL A 313 -15.65 -16.09 15.78
CA VAL A 313 -16.03 -16.64 17.10
C VAL A 313 -14.85 -16.65 18.05
N GLU A 314 -13.63 -16.93 17.54
CA GLU A 314 -12.44 -17.12 18.37
C GLU A 314 -11.63 -15.81 18.54
N ASP A 315 -11.28 -15.12 17.46
CA ASP A 315 -10.56 -13.85 17.49
C ASP A 315 -10.83 -12.99 16.26
N VAL A 316 -11.64 -11.95 16.43
CA VAL A 316 -11.96 -10.97 15.37
C VAL A 316 -10.71 -10.24 14.86
N SER A 317 -9.68 -10.09 15.70
CA SER A 317 -8.44 -9.38 15.37
C SER A 317 -7.41 -10.24 14.64
N ASN A 318 -7.60 -11.57 14.62
CA ASN A 318 -6.64 -12.53 14.08
C ASN A 318 -5.22 -12.37 14.68
N GLY A 319 -5.13 -12.30 16.02
CA GLY A 319 -3.89 -12.14 16.77
C GLY A 319 -3.32 -10.72 16.82
N ARG A 320 -3.88 -9.77 16.07
CA ARG A 320 -3.32 -8.41 16.01
C ARG A 320 -3.35 -7.66 17.34
N LEU A 321 -4.43 -7.81 18.11
CA LEU A 321 -4.52 -7.15 19.42
C LEU A 321 -3.42 -7.65 20.35
N ALA A 322 -3.18 -8.95 20.42
CA ALA A 322 -2.10 -9.52 21.22
C ALA A 322 -0.71 -9.03 20.76
N LEU A 323 -0.49 -8.89 19.44
CA LEU A 323 0.72 -8.29 18.89
C LEU A 323 0.88 -6.83 19.30
N TRP A 324 -0.21 -6.06 19.28
CA TRP A 324 -0.17 -4.64 19.68
C TRP A 324 0.02 -4.46 21.18
N GLU A 325 -0.55 -5.31 22.02
CA GLU A 325 -0.29 -5.36 23.46
C GLU A 325 1.18 -5.67 23.73
N SER A 326 1.73 -6.71 23.09
CA SER A 326 3.15 -7.06 23.18
C SER A 326 4.08 -5.92 22.72
N SER A 327 3.62 -5.10 21.76
CA SER A 327 4.42 -3.98 21.26
C SER A 327 4.76 -2.95 22.33
N VAL A 328 3.90 -2.77 23.36
CA VAL A 328 4.12 -1.84 24.47
C VAL A 328 5.28 -2.32 25.34
N GLU A 329 5.35 -3.61 25.63
CA GLU A 329 6.45 -4.21 26.42
C GLU A 329 7.77 -4.11 25.66
N ILE A 330 7.77 -4.46 24.35
CA ILE A 330 8.95 -4.40 23.51
C ILE A 330 9.47 -2.97 23.39
N TRP A 331 8.57 -2.01 23.11
CA TRP A 331 8.92 -0.59 23.03
C TRP A 331 9.49 -0.07 24.37
N SER A 332 8.93 -0.49 25.51
CA SER A 332 9.38 -0.06 26.85
C SER A 332 10.80 -0.49 27.15
N ALA A 333 11.30 -1.55 26.52
CA ALA A 333 12.70 -2.00 26.67
C ALA A 333 13.70 -1.11 25.91
N SER A 334 13.27 -0.41 24.83
CA SER A 334 14.12 0.55 24.09
C SER A 334 13.29 1.74 23.58
N PRO A 335 12.80 2.63 24.47
CA PRO A 335 11.77 3.61 24.12
C PRO A 335 12.26 4.73 23.19
N ILE A 336 13.55 5.11 23.26
CA ILE A 336 14.09 6.25 22.51
C ILE A 336 14.57 5.84 21.13
N TRP A 337 15.33 4.75 21.02
CA TRP A 337 16.01 4.32 19.81
C TRP A 337 15.31 3.19 19.08
N GLY A 338 14.44 2.43 19.77
CA GLY A 338 13.79 1.24 19.27
C GLY A 338 14.73 0.03 19.18
N THR A 339 14.22 -1.03 18.57
CA THR A 339 14.89 -2.34 18.46
C THR A 339 15.77 -2.49 17.21
N GLY A 340 15.70 -1.55 16.24
CA GLY A 340 16.11 -1.80 14.86
C GLY A 340 15.08 -2.63 14.10
N TYR A 341 15.10 -2.59 12.79
CA TYR A 341 14.13 -3.32 11.96
C TYR A 341 14.46 -4.82 11.89
N ASN A 342 15.64 -5.18 11.38
CA ASN A 342 16.05 -6.59 11.29
C ASN A 342 16.62 -7.13 12.63
N SER A 343 16.92 -6.26 13.57
CA SER A 343 17.30 -6.61 14.94
C SER A 343 16.10 -6.93 15.84
N PHE A 344 14.87 -6.72 15.36
CA PHE A 344 13.64 -6.85 16.15
C PHE A 344 13.49 -8.22 16.81
N LEU A 345 13.54 -9.32 16.06
CA LEU A 345 13.40 -10.65 16.65
C LEU A 345 14.53 -11.03 17.62
N PRO A 346 15.81 -10.84 17.28
CA PRO A 346 16.90 -11.04 18.27
C PRO A 346 16.71 -10.21 19.54
N PHE A 347 16.32 -8.95 19.41
CA PHE A 347 16.05 -8.07 20.55
C PHE A 347 14.90 -8.60 21.42
N VAL A 348 13.78 -9.00 20.80
CA VAL A 348 12.62 -9.56 21.53
C VAL A 348 12.99 -10.83 22.28
N LYS A 349 13.75 -11.72 21.65
CA LYS A 349 14.21 -12.97 22.29
C LYS A 349 15.07 -12.72 23.54
N GLU A 350 15.86 -11.66 23.55
CA GLU A 350 16.75 -11.32 24.66
C GLU A 350 16.02 -10.56 25.78
N HIS A 351 15.22 -9.54 25.43
CA HIS A 351 14.67 -8.60 26.40
C HIS A 351 13.23 -8.90 26.81
N VAL A 352 12.43 -9.54 25.95
CA VAL A 352 11.00 -9.81 26.17
C VAL A 352 10.67 -11.26 25.75
N PRO A 353 11.33 -12.27 26.35
CA PRO A 353 11.22 -13.66 25.90
C PRO A 353 9.83 -14.27 26.06
N GLN A 354 8.93 -13.65 26.83
CA GLN A 354 7.53 -14.10 27.00
C GLN A 354 6.56 -13.42 26.04
N SER A 355 7.04 -12.56 25.14
CA SER A 355 6.20 -11.82 24.20
C SER A 355 5.41 -12.77 23.28
N TYR A 356 4.16 -12.38 22.99
CA TYR A 356 3.33 -13.08 22.01
C TYR A 356 3.96 -13.11 20.61
N VAL A 357 4.85 -12.18 20.30
CA VAL A 357 5.61 -12.15 19.03
C VAL A 357 6.34 -13.46 18.76
N ILE A 358 6.83 -14.15 19.78
CA ILE A 358 7.59 -15.41 19.69
C ILE A 358 6.92 -16.58 20.38
N ASN A 359 5.91 -16.35 21.24
CA ASN A 359 5.17 -17.39 21.96
C ASN A 359 3.71 -17.45 21.52
N ASN A 360 3.48 -18.01 20.34
CA ASN A 360 2.15 -18.20 19.77
C ASN A 360 2.12 -19.46 18.91
N SER A 361 0.95 -19.87 18.45
CA SER A 361 0.76 -21.10 17.65
C SER A 361 1.13 -20.93 16.16
N GLN A 362 1.38 -19.72 15.69
CA GLN A 362 1.60 -19.42 14.27
C GLN A 362 3.08 -19.24 13.90
N GLY A 363 3.97 -19.21 14.89
CA GLY A 363 5.40 -19.00 14.72
C GLY A 363 5.85 -17.57 15.04
N GLU A 364 7.08 -17.23 14.69
CA GLU A 364 7.68 -15.95 15.02
C GLU A 364 7.18 -14.84 14.08
N TYR A 365 6.64 -13.78 14.63
CA TYR A 365 6.24 -12.60 13.86
C TYR A 365 7.40 -11.63 13.66
N VAL A 366 7.72 -11.34 12.41
CA VAL A 366 8.74 -10.34 12.03
C VAL A 366 8.17 -8.92 11.98
N SER A 367 6.87 -8.74 12.21
CA SER A 367 6.16 -7.46 12.12
C SER A 367 4.94 -7.48 13.06
N LEU A 368 4.57 -6.32 13.57
CA LEU A 368 3.38 -6.13 14.44
C LEU A 368 2.09 -5.89 13.63
N HIS A 369 2.11 -6.11 12.32
CA HIS A 369 0.97 -5.88 11.42
C HIS A 369 0.31 -4.50 11.56
N ASN A 370 1.08 -3.49 11.92
CA ASN A 370 0.70 -2.08 11.98
C ASN A 370 1.96 -1.24 11.77
N GLU A 371 2.03 -0.53 10.64
CA GLU A 371 3.21 0.23 10.27
C GLU A 371 3.56 1.33 11.28
N TYR A 372 2.57 1.97 11.87
CA TYR A 372 2.79 3.04 12.86
C TYR A 372 3.42 2.48 14.14
N ILE A 373 2.94 1.32 14.59
CA ILE A 373 3.51 0.60 15.73
C ILE A 373 4.90 0.06 15.38
N ASN A 374 5.08 -0.47 14.16
CA ASN A 374 6.40 -0.90 13.70
C ASN A 374 7.42 0.24 13.76
N ILE A 375 7.07 1.44 13.27
CA ILE A 375 7.97 2.60 13.34
C ILE A 375 8.32 2.93 14.79
N LEU A 376 7.33 2.93 15.70
CA LEU A 376 7.55 3.18 17.13
C LEU A 376 8.48 2.15 17.76
N VAL A 377 8.27 0.87 17.46
CA VAL A 377 9.09 -0.21 18.04
C VAL A 377 10.47 -0.27 17.40
N TYR A 378 10.59 -0.10 16.08
CA TYR A 378 11.88 -0.22 15.38
C TYR A 378 12.78 0.99 15.54
N GLN A 379 12.24 2.21 15.66
CA GLN A 379 13.01 3.45 15.72
C GLN A 379 12.72 4.31 16.97
N GLY A 380 11.94 3.78 17.92
CA GLY A 380 11.59 4.45 19.17
C GLY A 380 10.74 5.71 18.95
N VAL A 381 10.57 6.48 20.04
CA VAL A 381 9.84 7.77 19.98
C VAL A 381 10.51 8.79 19.07
N LEU A 382 11.81 8.69 18.85
CA LEU A 382 12.52 9.59 17.94
C LEU A 382 12.07 9.40 16.49
N GLY A 383 12.11 8.18 15.98
CA GLY A 383 11.66 7.89 14.61
C GLY A 383 10.16 8.10 14.45
N PHE A 384 9.35 7.63 15.40
CA PHE A 384 7.91 7.82 15.38
C PHE A 384 7.51 9.30 15.43
N GLY A 385 8.16 10.09 16.29
CA GLY A 385 7.92 11.53 16.43
C GLY A 385 8.23 12.29 15.11
N LEU A 386 9.34 11.94 14.44
CA LEU A 386 9.69 12.52 13.14
C LEU A 386 8.69 12.12 12.04
N PHE A 387 8.26 10.86 12.01
CA PHE A 387 7.24 10.41 11.06
C PHE A 387 5.89 11.09 11.30
N ALA A 388 5.46 11.19 12.55
CA ALA A 388 4.24 11.89 12.95
C ALA A 388 4.33 13.39 12.62
N ALA A 389 5.46 14.04 12.90
CA ALA A 389 5.69 15.43 12.54
C ALA A 389 5.59 15.66 11.03
N PHE A 390 6.19 14.78 10.21
CA PHE A 390 6.05 14.81 8.76
C PHE A 390 4.57 14.71 8.33
N GLY A 391 3.83 13.73 8.89
CA GLY A 391 2.40 13.54 8.60
C GLY A 391 1.56 14.77 8.98
N ILE A 392 1.78 15.32 10.17
CA ILE A 392 1.06 16.52 10.66
C ILE A 392 1.35 17.73 9.78
N LEU A 393 2.62 18.02 9.48
CA LEU A 393 3.01 19.15 8.63
C LEU A 393 2.44 19.02 7.21
N THR A 394 2.44 17.82 6.68
CA THR A 394 1.84 17.49 5.37
C THR A 394 0.32 17.71 5.39
N LEU A 395 -0.36 17.25 6.43
CA LEU A 395 -1.80 17.44 6.62
C LEU A 395 -2.15 18.93 6.79
N ILE A 396 -1.39 19.68 7.59
CA ILE A 396 -1.56 21.12 7.75
C ILE A 396 -1.42 21.82 6.39
N LYS A 397 -0.37 21.50 5.63
CA LYS A 397 -0.17 22.08 4.29
C LYS A 397 -1.31 21.75 3.35
N TRP A 398 -1.79 20.50 3.36
CA TRP A 398 -2.94 20.06 2.58
C TRP A 398 -4.21 20.84 2.95
N CYS A 399 -4.55 20.93 4.25
CA CYS A 399 -5.73 21.64 4.74
C CYS A 399 -5.69 23.14 4.39
N ARG A 400 -4.55 23.80 4.63
CA ARG A 400 -4.37 25.24 4.40
C ARG A 400 -4.50 25.61 2.92
N ASN A 401 -4.08 24.74 2.01
CA ASN A 401 -4.03 25.02 0.58
C ASN A 401 -5.20 24.44 -0.23
N LEU A 402 -6.14 23.76 0.44
CA LEU A 402 -7.27 23.13 -0.25
C LEU A 402 -8.16 24.17 -0.98
N HIS A 403 -8.22 25.41 -0.49
CA HIS A 403 -8.97 26.50 -1.11
C HIS A 403 -8.33 27.00 -2.42
N LEU A 404 -7.03 26.76 -2.64
CA LEU A 404 -6.30 27.15 -3.85
C LEU A 404 -6.52 26.19 -5.02
N VAL A 405 -7.22 25.07 -4.79
CA VAL A 405 -7.45 24.05 -5.82
C VAL A 405 -8.46 24.57 -6.85
N LYS A 406 -7.98 24.75 -8.09
CA LYS A 406 -8.83 25.15 -9.21
C LYS A 406 -9.88 24.07 -9.51
N GLN A 407 -11.05 24.48 -10.03
CA GLN A 407 -12.15 23.57 -10.34
C GLN A 407 -11.73 22.42 -11.27
N GLU A 408 -10.91 22.70 -12.26
CA GLU A 408 -10.36 21.74 -13.22
C GLU A 408 -9.43 20.69 -12.60
N ASP A 409 -8.83 21.00 -11.43
CA ASP A 409 -7.86 20.16 -10.73
C ASP A 409 -8.48 19.35 -9.59
N ARG A 410 -9.74 19.59 -9.23
CA ARG A 410 -10.41 18.97 -8.06
C ARG A 410 -10.40 17.44 -8.13
N ASP A 411 -10.78 16.88 -9.27
CA ASP A 411 -10.77 15.41 -9.43
C ASP A 411 -9.35 14.83 -9.35
N TYR A 412 -8.33 15.56 -9.84
CA TYR A 412 -6.93 15.17 -9.72
C TYR A 412 -6.46 15.15 -8.25
N ILE A 413 -6.80 16.18 -7.49
CA ILE A 413 -6.47 16.25 -6.05
C ILE A 413 -7.24 15.19 -5.25
N CYS A 414 -8.53 14.97 -5.59
CA CYS A 414 -9.32 13.89 -4.97
C CYS A 414 -8.69 12.52 -5.16
N VAL A 415 -8.30 12.16 -6.38
CA VAL A 415 -7.75 10.82 -6.64
C VAL A 415 -6.38 10.64 -6.01
N LEU A 416 -5.50 11.65 -6.07
CA LEU A 416 -4.20 11.58 -5.40
C LEU A 416 -4.36 11.39 -3.89
N THR A 417 -5.20 12.23 -3.25
CA THR A 417 -5.44 12.14 -1.81
C THR A 417 -6.14 10.84 -1.45
N GLY A 418 -7.12 10.39 -2.26
CA GLY A 418 -7.81 9.12 -2.06
C GLY A 418 -6.85 7.93 -2.09
N CYS A 419 -5.97 7.85 -3.08
CA CYS A 419 -4.97 6.78 -3.17
C CYS A 419 -3.94 6.82 -2.03
N VAL A 420 -3.49 8.01 -1.62
CA VAL A 420 -2.65 8.18 -0.42
C VAL A 420 -3.38 7.70 0.83
N LEU A 421 -4.66 8.05 0.97
CA LEU A 421 -5.48 7.63 2.11
C LEU A 421 -5.70 6.11 2.14
N VAL A 422 -5.85 5.46 0.96
CA VAL A 422 -5.87 3.99 0.87
C VAL A 422 -4.67 3.40 1.59
N VAL A 423 -3.47 3.87 1.29
CA VAL A 423 -2.25 3.33 1.90
C VAL A 423 -2.16 3.69 3.38
N LEU A 424 -2.47 4.93 3.78
CA LEU A 424 -2.44 5.34 5.19
C LEU A 424 -3.40 4.52 6.06
N VAL A 425 -4.59 4.17 5.55
CA VAL A 425 -5.53 3.28 6.28
C VAL A 425 -5.01 1.85 6.28
N THR A 426 -4.45 1.37 5.17
CA THR A 426 -3.84 0.04 5.09
C THR A 426 -2.70 -0.12 6.10
N MET A 427 -1.87 0.91 6.31
CA MET A 427 -0.77 0.92 7.28
C MET A 427 -1.21 0.68 8.73
N VAL A 428 -2.49 0.88 9.07
CA VAL A 428 -3.02 0.51 10.41
C VAL A 428 -3.07 -1.00 10.60
N PHE A 429 -3.15 -1.76 9.51
CA PHE A 429 -3.37 -3.21 9.55
C PHE A 429 -2.25 -4.03 8.92
N LEU A 430 -1.36 -3.40 8.15
CA LEU A 430 -0.31 -4.03 7.38
C LEU A 430 0.97 -3.20 7.39
N MET A 431 2.08 -3.81 6.99
CA MET A 431 3.35 -3.12 6.77
C MET A 431 3.44 -2.71 5.29
N GLU A 432 3.01 -1.48 4.95
CA GLU A 432 2.86 -1.03 3.55
C GLU A 432 3.57 0.28 3.20
N GLY A 433 4.07 1.03 4.16
CA GLY A 433 4.55 2.40 3.93
C GLY A 433 6.05 2.56 3.76
N LEU A 434 6.86 1.78 4.50
CA LEU A 434 8.30 2.01 4.62
C LEU A 434 9.15 0.75 4.45
N TYR A 435 8.86 -0.31 5.19
CA TYR A 435 9.73 -1.49 5.30
C TYR A 435 9.38 -2.57 4.27
N THR A 436 8.76 -2.19 3.18
CA THR A 436 8.42 -3.09 2.07
C THR A 436 8.45 -2.36 0.74
N ASN A 437 8.84 -3.06 -0.32
CA ASN A 437 8.78 -2.56 -1.69
C ASN A 437 7.46 -3.03 -2.33
N SER A 438 6.39 -2.24 -2.17
CA SER A 438 5.04 -2.57 -2.62
C SER A 438 4.49 -1.55 -3.62
N PRO A 439 3.42 -1.90 -4.37
CA PRO A 439 2.66 -0.90 -5.12
C PRO A 439 2.08 0.20 -4.22
N GLY A 440 1.67 -0.14 -2.98
CA GLY A 440 1.18 0.84 -2.02
C GLY A 440 2.26 1.82 -1.58
N THR A 441 3.46 1.32 -1.24
CA THR A 441 4.63 2.18 -0.94
C THR A 441 4.92 3.14 -2.10
N PHE A 442 4.88 2.65 -3.36
CA PHE A 442 5.05 3.50 -4.54
C PHE A 442 3.97 4.58 -4.63
N ILE A 443 2.68 4.20 -4.46
CA ILE A 443 1.54 5.12 -4.49
C ILE A 443 1.68 6.17 -3.41
N LEU A 444 1.95 5.77 -2.16
CA LEU A 444 2.10 6.68 -1.03
C LEU A 444 3.10 7.78 -1.35
N TRP A 445 4.34 7.44 -1.58
CA TRP A 445 5.41 8.42 -1.70
C TRP A 445 5.35 9.22 -2.98
N THR A 446 5.01 8.60 -4.12
CA THR A 446 4.93 9.28 -5.40
C THR A 446 3.73 10.25 -5.45
N PHE A 447 2.54 9.81 -5.04
CA PHE A 447 1.35 10.64 -5.12
C PHE A 447 1.33 11.73 -4.05
N LEU A 448 1.89 11.44 -2.87
CA LEU A 448 2.10 12.48 -1.85
C LEU A 448 3.08 13.55 -2.33
N GLY A 449 4.17 13.15 -3.01
CA GLY A 449 5.10 14.07 -3.65
C GLY A 449 4.41 14.99 -4.66
N TYR A 450 3.54 14.43 -5.52
CA TYR A 450 2.77 15.23 -6.49
C TYR A 450 1.77 16.18 -5.84
N LEU A 451 1.10 15.76 -4.75
CA LEU A 451 0.24 16.61 -3.95
C LEU A 451 1.00 17.81 -3.37
N MET A 452 2.13 17.54 -2.72
CA MET A 452 2.92 18.59 -2.08
C MET A 452 3.54 19.56 -3.11
N GLN A 453 3.97 19.05 -4.24
CA GLN A 453 4.45 19.86 -5.36
C GLN A 453 3.32 20.78 -5.92
N TYR A 454 2.12 20.24 -6.10
CA TYR A 454 0.96 21.01 -6.55
C TYR A 454 0.67 22.19 -5.60
N PHE A 455 0.57 21.92 -4.30
CA PHE A 455 0.27 22.95 -3.32
C PHE A 455 1.38 24.01 -3.21
N SER A 456 2.65 23.61 -3.23
CA SER A 456 3.76 24.55 -3.16
C SER A 456 3.78 25.53 -4.35
N ARG A 457 3.41 25.05 -5.54
CA ARG A 457 3.30 25.94 -6.71
C ARG A 457 2.13 26.91 -6.63
N LYS A 458 1.01 26.45 -6.04
CA LYS A 458 -0.17 27.32 -5.86
C LYS A 458 0.08 28.42 -4.83
N GLU A 459 0.71 28.08 -3.69
CA GLU A 459 1.13 29.08 -2.70
C GLU A 459 2.03 30.13 -3.32
N LYS A 460 3.07 29.70 -4.05
CA LYS A 460 3.99 30.63 -4.71
C LYS A 460 3.27 31.59 -5.67
N ALA A 461 2.38 31.06 -6.51
CA ALA A 461 1.61 31.86 -7.46
C ALA A 461 0.60 32.83 -6.79
N GLU A 462 0.19 32.58 -5.54
CA GLU A 462 -0.67 33.48 -4.77
C GLU A 462 0.15 34.58 -4.11
N THR A 463 1.36 34.27 -3.63
CA THR A 463 2.26 35.25 -2.99
C THR A 463 2.86 36.25 -4.01
N GLU A 464 2.94 35.88 -5.29
CA GLU A 464 3.46 36.70 -6.38
C GLU A 464 2.37 37.64 -7.00
N LYS A 465 1.11 37.56 -6.55
CA LYS A 465 -0.02 38.46 -6.91
C LYS A 465 -0.18 39.58 -5.92
#